data_8ce261ec9545e6a952f3041c4f6711a2
#
_entry.id   8ce261ec9545e6a952f3041c4f6711a2
#
_cell.length_a   1.000
_cell.length_b   1.000
_cell.length_c   1.000
_cell.angle_alpha   90.00
_cell.angle_beta   90.00
_cell.angle_gamma   90.00
#
_symmetry.space_group_name_H-M   'P 1'
#
loop_
_entity.id
_entity.type
_entity.pdbx_description
1 polymer ?
#
loop_
_entity_poly.entity_id
_entity_poly.type
_entity_poly.pdbx_seq_one_letter_code
_entity_poly.pdbx_strand_id
1 'polypeptide(L)'
;MIHARGQASRTLLNREFPHRVLVHADNVRGRFLNQVDAFHANRGAPVRCHSLRQDDRWYAVYCFAARETAETFHLLFGGELIKTPMPH
;
A
#
# COMPACT_ATOMS: atom_id res chain seq x y z
N MET A 1 5.16 23.28 6.08
CA MET A 1 5.26 22.76 6.08
C MET A 1 5.44 21.92 5.78
N ILE A 2 5.44 21.56 5.75
CA ILE A 2 5.65 20.86 5.35
C ILE A 2 5.29 19.85 5.33
N HIS A 3 4.84 19.54 4.89
CA HIS A 3 4.36 18.56 4.79
C HIS A 3 5.02 17.50 4.65
N ALA A 4 4.59 16.79 4.88
CA ALA A 4 5.22 15.59 4.94
C ALA A 4 5.77 15.29 3.64
N ARG A 5 7.00 15.33 3.50
CA ARG A 5 7.53 15.02 2.38
C ARG A 5 7.53 13.67 2.09
N GLY A 6 7.46 13.17 0.99
CA GLY A 6 7.44 11.81 0.61
C GLY A 6 6.08 11.16 0.73
N GLN A 7 5.08 11.89 1.17
CA GLN A 7 3.75 11.36 1.25
C GLN A 7 2.84 12.07 0.30
N ALA A 8 2.27 11.33 -0.62
CA ALA A 8 1.23 11.88 -1.47
C ALA A 8 -0.07 11.95 -0.68
N SER A 9 -0.96 12.81 -1.06
CA SER A 9 -2.26 12.88 -0.42
C SER A 9 -3.01 11.58 -0.69
N ARG A 10 -3.89 11.23 0.22
CA ARG A 10 -4.69 10.03 0.07
C ARG A 10 -5.52 10.07 -1.21
N THR A 11 -6.05 11.24 -1.54
CA THR A 11 -6.85 11.41 -2.73
C THR A 11 -6.05 11.12 -3.99
N LEU A 12 -4.84 11.64 -4.04
CA LEU A 12 -3.98 11.42 -5.19
C LEU A 12 -3.61 9.95 -5.33
N LEU A 13 -3.28 9.30 -4.22
CA LEU A 13 -2.94 7.89 -4.26
C LEU A 13 -4.13 7.05 -4.74
N ASN A 14 -5.32 7.38 -4.27
CA ASN A 14 -6.51 6.63 -4.67
C ASN A 14 -6.81 6.79 -6.15
N ARG A 15 -6.44 7.93 -6.71
CA ARG A 15 -6.71 8.20 -8.10
C ARG A 15 -5.74 7.53 -9.04
N GLU A 16 -4.45 7.60 -8.70
CA GLU A 16 -3.41 7.08 -9.56
C GLU A 16 -3.02 5.66 -9.23
N PHE A 17 -3.26 5.24 -8.00
CA PHE A 17 -2.88 3.92 -7.52
C PHE A 17 -4.06 3.32 -6.79
N PRO A 18 -5.11 2.95 -7.53
CA PRO A 18 -6.37 2.54 -6.90
C PRO A 18 -6.39 1.14 -6.32
N HIS A 19 -5.41 0.31 -6.69
CA HIS A 19 -5.40 -1.06 -6.21
C HIS A 19 -4.61 -1.12 -4.91
N ARG A 20 -5.27 -1.50 -3.83
CA ARG A 20 -4.72 -1.36 -2.50
C ARG A 20 -4.72 -2.67 -1.75
N VAL A 21 -3.69 -2.84 -0.92
CA VAL A 21 -3.60 -3.98 -0.02
C VAL A 21 -3.40 -3.44 1.39
N LEU A 22 -4.29 -3.84 2.29
CA LEU A 22 -4.22 -3.45 3.69
C LEU A 22 -3.41 -4.48 4.46
N VAL A 23 -2.42 -4.01 5.20
CA VAL A 23 -1.61 -4.87 6.04
C VAL A 23 -1.67 -4.32 7.45
N HIS A 24 -1.90 -5.19 8.44
CA HIS A 24 -1.89 -4.77 9.82
C HIS A 24 -0.57 -4.09 10.15
N ALA A 25 -0.64 -2.97 10.83
CA ALA A 25 0.57 -2.22 11.17
C ALA A 25 1.53 -3.06 12.01
N ASP A 26 1.00 -3.97 12.81
CA ASP A 26 1.84 -4.83 13.64
C ASP A 26 2.76 -5.72 12.82
N ASN A 27 2.40 -5.99 11.58
CA ASN A 27 3.19 -6.84 10.70
C ASN A 27 4.20 -6.06 9.89
N VAL A 28 4.13 -4.73 9.91
CA VAL A 28 4.95 -3.90 9.05
C VAL A 28 6.21 -3.50 9.79
N ARG A 29 7.17 -4.42 9.83
CA ARG A 29 8.43 -4.15 10.50
C ARG A 29 9.45 -5.22 10.14
N GLY A 30 10.72 -4.89 10.35
CA GLY A 30 11.82 -5.83 10.23
C GLY A 30 11.89 -6.45 8.85
N ARG A 31 11.87 -7.78 8.83
CA ARG A 31 12.01 -8.53 7.59
C ARG A 31 10.91 -8.17 6.59
N PHE A 32 9.71 -7.95 7.08
CA PHE A 32 8.60 -7.61 6.20
C PHE A 32 8.92 -6.36 5.39
N LEU A 33 9.43 -5.32 6.06
CA LEU A 33 9.76 -4.08 5.38
C LEU A 33 10.85 -4.31 4.34
N ASN A 34 11.84 -5.11 4.67
CA ASN A 34 12.93 -5.40 3.72
C ASN A 34 12.40 -6.12 2.50
N GLN A 35 11.49 -7.05 2.70
CA GLN A 35 10.91 -7.81 1.60
C GLN A 35 10.02 -6.93 0.73
N VAL A 36 9.28 -6.02 1.33
CA VAL A 36 8.45 -5.09 0.58
C VAL A 36 9.33 -4.16 -0.25
N ASP A 37 10.42 -3.68 0.33
CA ASP A 37 11.34 -2.83 -0.42
C ASP A 37 11.92 -3.57 -1.61
N ALA A 38 12.31 -4.82 -1.42
CA ALA A 38 12.87 -5.62 -2.51
C ALA A 38 11.82 -5.87 -3.60
N PHE A 39 10.59 -6.11 -3.19
CA PHE A 39 9.50 -6.32 -4.13
C PHE A 39 9.35 -5.13 -5.06
N HIS A 40 9.36 -3.94 -4.49
CA HIS A 40 9.21 -2.72 -5.28
C HIS A 40 10.46 -2.44 -6.11
N ALA A 41 11.64 -2.65 -5.53
CA ALA A 41 12.88 -2.41 -6.23
C ALA A 41 13.00 -3.28 -7.48
N ASN A 42 12.58 -4.54 -7.37
CA ASN A 42 12.63 -5.44 -8.52
C ASN A 42 11.73 -4.99 -9.64
N ARG A 43 10.75 -4.19 -9.34
CA ARG A 43 9.81 -3.69 -10.34
C ARG A 43 10.12 -2.25 -10.75
N GLY A 44 11.18 -1.69 -10.18
CA GLY A 44 11.57 -0.33 -10.52
C GLY A 44 10.55 0.70 -10.08
N ALA A 45 9.83 0.43 -9.01
CA ALA A 45 8.78 1.32 -8.55
C ALA A 45 9.02 1.73 -7.10
N PRO A 46 8.70 2.97 -6.74
CA PRO A 46 8.80 3.36 -5.34
C PRO A 46 7.64 2.77 -4.55
N VAL A 47 7.88 2.61 -3.25
CA VAL A 47 6.81 2.16 -2.36
C VAL A 47 5.83 3.31 -2.13
N ARG A 48 4.56 3.04 -2.34
CA ARG A 48 3.51 4.01 -2.08
C ARG A 48 2.59 3.44 -1.02
N CYS A 49 2.54 4.11 0.10
CA CYS A 49 1.87 3.58 1.28
C CYS A 49 1.35 4.73 2.13
N HIS A 50 0.24 4.51 2.77
CA HIS A 50 -0.24 5.46 3.76
C HIS A 50 -0.86 4.69 4.92
N SER A 51 -1.10 5.40 6.02
CA SER A 51 -1.69 4.79 7.21
C SER A 51 -3.20 4.95 7.18
N LEU A 52 -3.86 3.94 7.72
CA LEU A 52 -5.31 3.98 7.86
C LEU A 52 -5.68 3.45 9.23
N ARG A 53 -6.53 4.17 9.94
CA ARG A 53 -7.07 3.68 11.19
C ARG A 53 -8.51 3.25 10.97
N GLN A 54 -8.80 2.01 11.34
CA GLN A 54 -10.13 1.45 11.14
C GLN A 54 -10.41 0.48 12.26
N ASP A 55 -11.54 0.65 12.93
CA ASP A 55 -11.95 -0.22 14.03
C ASP A 55 -10.88 -0.28 15.13
N ASP A 56 -10.32 0.89 15.45
CA ASP A 56 -9.30 1.02 16.49
C ASP A 56 -8.01 0.30 16.17
N ARG A 57 -7.79 -0.01 14.92
CA ARG A 57 -6.56 -0.68 14.49
C ARG A 57 -5.90 0.12 13.40
N TRP A 58 -4.58 0.05 13.38
CA TRP A 58 -3.82 0.74 12.37
C TRP A 58 -3.41 -0.24 11.27
N TYR A 59 -3.48 0.25 10.05
CA TYR A 59 -3.11 -0.52 8.87
C TYR A 59 -2.17 0.29 8.02
N ALA A 60 -1.27 -0.40 7.32
CA ALA A 60 -0.52 0.19 6.24
C ALA A 60 -1.27 -0.17 4.95
N VAL A 61 -1.51 0.83 4.13
CA VAL A 61 -2.22 0.65 2.88
C VAL A 61 -1.22 0.81 1.75
N TYR A 62 -0.87 -0.30 1.12
CA TYR A 62 0.05 -0.29 0.00
C TYR A 62 -0.73 -0.12 -1.28
N CYS A 63 -0.32 0.86 -2.09
CA CYS A 63 -1.08 1.28 -3.25
C CYS A 63 -0.34 0.95 -4.53
N PHE A 64 -1.07 0.47 -5.52
CA PHE A 64 -0.50 0.00 -6.78
C PHE A 64 -1.31 0.54 -7.94
N ALA A 65 -0.60 0.85 -9.02
CA ALA A 65 -1.25 1.32 -10.23
C ALA A 65 -1.90 0.17 -11.01
N ALA A 66 -1.31 -1.02 -10.93
CA ALA A 66 -1.80 -2.16 -11.67
C ALA A 66 -2.40 -3.20 -10.73
N ARG A 67 -3.54 -3.74 -11.12
CA ARG A 67 -4.20 -4.75 -10.32
C ARG A 67 -3.34 -5.99 -10.14
N GLU A 68 -2.66 -6.39 -11.19
CA GLU A 68 -1.82 -7.58 -11.13
C GLU A 68 -0.72 -7.46 -10.10
N THR A 69 -0.14 -6.27 -9.99
CA THR A 69 0.90 -6.03 -9.01
C THR A 69 0.34 -6.13 -7.60
N ALA A 70 -0.83 -5.57 -7.39
CA ALA A 70 -1.48 -5.64 -6.07
C ALA A 70 -1.81 -7.09 -5.72
N GLU A 71 -2.28 -7.86 -6.68
CA GLU A 71 -2.60 -9.27 -6.43
C GLU A 71 -1.35 -10.06 -6.11
N THR A 72 -0.26 -9.80 -6.81
CA THR A 72 1.01 -10.48 -6.53
C THR A 72 1.50 -10.13 -5.14
N PHE A 73 1.42 -8.85 -4.78
CA PHE A 73 1.80 -8.42 -3.45
C PHE A 73 0.98 -9.14 -2.38
N HIS A 74 -0.33 -9.19 -2.60
CA HIS A 74 -1.23 -9.87 -1.68
C HIS A 74 -0.89 -11.35 -1.53
N LEU A 75 -0.58 -12.01 -2.62
CA LEU A 75 -0.24 -13.43 -2.56
C LEU A 75 1.06 -13.67 -1.82
N LEU A 76 2.03 -12.77 -1.97
CA LEU A 76 3.32 -12.94 -1.34
C LEU A 76 3.33 -12.53 0.12
N PHE A 77 2.63 -11.46 0.44
CA PHE A 77 2.75 -10.85 1.76
C PHE A 77 1.48 -10.93 2.61
N GLY A 78 0.41 -11.37 2.04
CA GLY A 78 -0.86 -11.44 2.76
C GLY A 78 -1.56 -10.10 2.80
N GLY A 79 -2.29 -9.87 3.85
CA GLY A 79 -3.08 -8.67 3.96
C GLY A 79 -4.42 -8.82 3.27
N GLU A 80 -5.11 -7.73 3.16
CA GLU A 80 -6.44 -7.73 2.54
C GLU A 80 -6.41 -6.93 1.25
N LEU A 81 -6.71 -7.58 0.16
CA LEU A 81 -6.77 -6.92 -1.14
C LEU A 81 -8.09 -6.18 -1.25
N ILE A 82 -8.00 -4.88 -1.37
CA ILE A 82 -9.19 -4.05 -1.47
C ILE A 82 -9.55 -3.88 -2.92
N LYS A 83 -10.71 -4.35 -3.28
CA LYS A 83 -11.22 -4.12 -4.62
C LYS A 83 -11.82 -2.75 -4.64
N THR A 84 -11.27 -1.92 -5.46
CA THR A 84 -11.72 -0.54 -5.53
C THR A 84 -13.15 -0.51 -6.03
N PRO A 85 -14.04 0.11 -5.29
CA PRO A 85 -15.39 0.27 -5.81
C PRO A 85 -15.33 1.05 -7.09
N MET A 86 -16.16 0.65 -8.01
CA MET A 86 -16.20 1.36 -9.26
C MET A 86 -16.70 2.76 -9.02
N PRO A 87 -16.01 3.74 -9.49
CA PRO A 87 -16.54 5.10 -9.41
C PRO A 87 -17.76 5.19 -10.27
N HIS A 88 -18.55 6.04 -9.93
CA HIS A 88 -19.77 6.18 -10.68
C HIS A 88 -19.87 7.49 -11.33
#